data_13cc9d2bf4e0aac013ef24a9d0b3a658
#
_entry.id   13cc9d2bf4e0aac013ef24a9d0b3a658
#
_cell.length_a   1.000
_cell.length_b   1.000
_cell.length_c   1.000
_cell.angle_alpha   90.00
_cell.angle_beta   90.00
_cell.angle_gamma   90.00
#
_symmetry.space_group_name_H-M   'P 1'
#
loop_
_entity.id
_entity.type
_entity.pdbx_description
1 polymer ?
#
loop_
_entity_poly.entity_id
_entity_poly.type
_entity_poly.pdbx_seq_one_letter_code
_entity_poly.pdbx_strand_id
1 'polypeptide(L)'
;TRKESSAASDVYKRQEVSRITVMNDDEIMTEAKNIGAPFDVLKSIKENGKLPVVNFAAGGVATPQDAALMMELGADGVFVGSGIFKSEDPEKFAKAIVQATTHYQDYELIGRLAKELGTAMKGLDINDLSLEERMQERGW
;
A
#
# COMPACT_ATOMS: atom_id res chain seq x y z
N THR A 1 -8.87 -8.67 -7.47
CA THR A 1 -7.63 -8.37 -8.20
C THR A 1 -6.53 -7.94 -7.25
N ARG A 2 -5.24 -8.04 -7.62
CA ARG A 2 -4.11 -7.68 -6.73
C ARG A 2 -4.11 -6.21 -6.33
N LYS A 3 -4.57 -5.30 -7.17
CA LYS A 3 -4.69 -3.87 -6.84
C LYS A 3 -5.65 -3.62 -5.69
N GLU A 4 -6.81 -4.24 -5.75
CA GLU A 4 -7.82 -4.10 -4.70
C GLU A 4 -7.35 -4.68 -3.38
N SER A 5 -6.64 -5.82 -3.40
CA SER A 5 -6.14 -6.44 -2.18
C SER A 5 -5.04 -5.62 -1.49
N SER A 6 -4.13 -4.97 -2.24
CA SER A 6 -3.10 -4.11 -1.66
C SER A 6 -3.71 -2.84 -1.05
N ALA A 7 -4.50 -2.10 -1.83
CA ALA A 7 -5.19 -0.91 -1.34
C ALA A 7 -6.10 -1.23 -0.14
N ALA A 8 -6.84 -2.34 -0.19
CA ALA A 8 -7.65 -2.80 0.93
C ALA A 8 -6.80 -3.07 2.17
N SER A 9 -5.66 -3.77 2.03
CA SER A 9 -4.76 -4.04 3.16
C SER A 9 -4.24 -2.75 3.81
N ASP A 10 -3.86 -1.74 3.04
CA ASP A 10 -3.38 -0.48 3.58
C ASP A 10 -4.51 0.35 4.21
N VAL A 11 -5.72 0.32 3.66
CA VAL A 11 -6.91 0.89 4.29
C VAL A 11 -7.18 0.22 5.65
N TYR A 12 -7.13 -1.12 5.73
CA TYR A 12 -7.33 -1.84 6.99
C TYR A 12 -6.26 -1.48 8.03
N LYS A 13 -4.98 -1.44 7.65
CA LYS A 13 -3.89 -1.01 8.54
C LYS A 13 -4.14 0.39 9.12
N ARG A 14 -4.52 1.33 8.27
CA ARG A 14 -4.83 2.70 8.70
C ARG A 14 -6.05 2.75 9.63
N GLN A 15 -7.09 1.98 9.33
CA GLN A 15 -8.27 1.88 10.20
C GLN A 15 -7.91 1.32 11.58
N GLU A 16 -7.09 0.26 11.64
CA GLU A 16 -6.62 -0.32 12.90
C GLU A 16 -5.77 0.68 13.70
N VAL A 17 -4.82 1.36 13.06
CA VAL A 17 -4.04 2.43 13.72
C VAL A 17 -4.96 3.52 14.25
N SER A 18 -5.90 4.01 13.45
CA SER A 18 -6.87 5.04 13.87
C SER A 18 -7.76 4.57 15.02
N ARG A 19 -8.18 3.30 15.02
CA ARG A 19 -8.95 2.71 16.10
C ARG A 19 -8.16 2.68 17.41
N ILE A 20 -6.89 2.28 17.35
CA ILE A 20 -6.01 2.24 18.53
C ILE A 20 -5.80 3.64 19.12
N THR A 21 -5.70 4.67 18.30
CA THR A 21 -5.45 6.04 18.79
C THR A 21 -6.56 6.61 19.66
N VAL A 22 -7.80 6.13 19.51
CA VAL A 22 -8.96 6.59 20.28
C VAL A 22 -9.33 5.70 21.47
N MET A 23 -8.68 4.54 21.63
CA MET A 23 -8.89 3.63 22.75
C MET A 23 -8.37 4.19 24.08
N ASN A 24 -9.02 3.88 25.19
CA ASN A 24 -8.45 4.06 26.52
C ASN A 24 -7.44 2.94 26.86
N ASP A 25 -6.75 3.04 27.97
CA ASP A 25 -5.67 2.09 28.29
C ASP A 25 -6.18 0.66 28.62
N ASP A 26 -7.38 0.54 29.17
CA ASP A 26 -8.01 -0.78 29.45
C ASP A 26 -8.42 -1.46 28.14
N GLU A 27 -8.95 -0.68 27.19
CA GLU A 27 -9.28 -1.16 25.85
C GLU A 27 -8.02 -1.59 25.10
N ILE A 28 -6.92 -0.83 25.19
CA ILE A 28 -5.63 -1.19 24.59
C ILE A 28 -5.10 -2.50 25.18
N MET A 29 -5.23 -2.69 26.50
CA MET A 29 -4.79 -3.93 27.13
C MET A 29 -5.59 -5.14 26.63
N THR A 30 -6.89 -4.96 26.46
CA THR A 30 -7.78 -6.00 25.92
C THR A 30 -7.44 -6.29 24.47
N GLU A 31 -7.24 -5.24 23.66
CA GLU A 31 -6.91 -5.39 22.25
C GLU A 31 -5.54 -6.04 22.04
N ALA A 32 -4.53 -5.67 22.83
CA ALA A 32 -3.22 -6.31 22.82
C ALA A 32 -3.31 -7.82 23.01
N LYS A 33 -4.18 -8.29 23.91
CA LYS A 33 -4.44 -9.72 24.10
C LYS A 33 -5.15 -10.34 22.89
N ASN A 34 -6.15 -9.65 22.33
CA ASN A 34 -6.93 -10.14 21.20
C ASN A 34 -6.07 -10.38 19.96
N ILE A 35 -5.16 -9.46 19.65
CA ILE A 35 -4.30 -9.56 18.46
C ILE A 35 -2.94 -10.21 18.74
N GLY A 36 -2.66 -10.58 20.00
CA GLY A 36 -1.38 -11.18 20.39
C GLY A 36 -0.18 -10.24 20.29
N ALA A 37 -0.39 -8.93 20.40
CA ALA A 37 0.67 -7.92 20.32
C ALA A 37 1.09 -7.42 21.72
N PRO A 38 2.35 -6.98 21.91
CA PRO A 38 2.79 -6.39 23.16
C PRO A 38 2.03 -5.08 23.47
N PHE A 39 1.63 -4.91 24.72
CA PHE A 39 0.89 -3.71 25.17
C PHE A 39 1.64 -2.41 24.86
N ASP A 40 2.97 -2.38 25.10
CA ASP A 40 3.78 -1.19 24.86
C ASP A 40 3.82 -0.77 23.39
N VAL A 41 3.70 -1.72 22.47
CA VAL A 41 3.61 -1.43 21.02
C VAL A 41 2.31 -0.71 20.71
N LEU A 42 1.17 -1.20 21.23
CA LEU A 42 -0.13 -0.56 21.01
C LEU A 42 -0.18 0.82 21.67
N LYS A 43 0.42 0.96 22.85
CA LYS A 43 0.53 2.24 23.55
C LYS A 43 1.35 3.25 22.72
N SER A 44 2.48 2.81 22.17
CA SER A 44 3.28 3.63 21.26
C SER A 44 2.51 4.06 19.99
N ILE A 45 1.71 3.16 19.42
CA ILE A 45 0.84 3.49 18.28
C ILE A 45 -0.20 4.54 18.67
N LYS A 46 -0.83 4.40 19.84
CA LYS A 46 -1.79 5.40 20.37
C LYS A 46 -1.15 6.77 20.48
N GLU A 47 0.04 6.85 21.06
CA GLU A 47 0.75 8.11 21.32
C GLU A 47 1.25 8.78 20.04
N ASN A 48 1.72 8.00 19.07
CA ASN A 48 2.36 8.50 17.87
C ASN A 48 1.45 8.52 16.63
N GLY A 49 0.28 7.89 16.68
CA GLY A 49 -0.67 7.82 15.55
C GLY A 49 -0.17 7.01 14.34
N LYS A 50 0.90 6.24 14.51
CA LYS A 50 1.53 5.45 13.44
C LYS A 50 2.23 4.20 13.97
N LEU A 51 2.50 3.25 13.09
CA LEU A 51 3.29 2.07 13.42
C LEU A 51 4.73 2.47 13.81
N PRO A 52 5.36 1.77 14.78
CA PRO A 52 6.75 2.02 15.18
C PRO A 52 7.78 1.45 14.20
N VAL A 53 7.34 1.00 13.04
CA VAL A 53 8.16 0.39 11.98
C VAL A 53 7.78 0.98 10.63
N VAL A 54 8.74 0.99 9.71
CA VAL A 54 8.51 1.43 8.33
C VAL A 54 7.52 0.48 7.64
N ASN A 55 6.50 1.05 7.01
CA ASN A 55 5.44 0.32 6.32
C ASN A 55 5.43 0.67 4.83
N PHE A 56 5.85 -0.28 3.98
CA PHE A 56 5.80 -0.12 2.53
C PHE A 56 4.57 -0.80 1.93
N ALA A 57 3.90 -0.09 1.04
CA ALA A 57 2.86 -0.67 0.20
C ALA A 57 3.49 -1.50 -0.92
N ALA A 58 3.09 -2.76 -1.03
CA ALA A 58 3.60 -3.69 -2.04
C ALA A 58 2.47 -4.40 -2.77
N GLY A 59 2.54 -4.39 -4.10
CA GLY A 59 1.56 -5.06 -4.98
C GLY A 59 0.38 -4.16 -5.37
N GLY A 60 0.03 -4.22 -6.65
CA GLY A 60 -1.08 -3.47 -7.23
C GLY A 60 -0.78 -2.03 -7.61
N VAL A 61 0.39 -1.50 -7.32
CA VAL A 61 0.82 -0.17 -7.79
C VAL A 61 1.28 -0.27 -9.24
N ALA A 62 0.60 0.41 -10.15
CA ALA A 62 0.93 0.41 -11.57
C ALA A 62 0.90 1.81 -12.19
N THR A 63 0.39 2.81 -11.49
CA THR A 63 0.26 4.18 -11.96
C THR A 63 0.78 5.17 -10.92
N PRO A 64 1.12 6.42 -11.31
CA PRO A 64 1.46 7.47 -10.36
C PRO A 64 0.36 7.74 -9.33
N GLN A 65 -0.90 7.65 -9.74
CA GLN A 65 -2.06 7.82 -8.86
C GLN A 65 -2.14 6.72 -7.80
N ASP A 66 -1.85 5.47 -8.18
CA ASP A 66 -1.80 4.36 -7.21
C ASP A 66 -0.71 4.63 -6.15
N ALA A 67 0.48 5.11 -6.60
CA ALA A 67 1.58 5.42 -5.68
C ALA A 67 1.23 6.56 -4.72
N ALA A 68 0.68 7.66 -5.24
CA ALA A 68 0.24 8.79 -4.43
C ALA A 68 -0.85 8.37 -3.42
N LEU A 69 -1.82 7.56 -3.85
CA LEU A 69 -2.86 7.04 -2.96
C LEU A 69 -2.26 6.22 -1.80
N MET A 70 -1.26 5.35 -2.07
CA MET A 70 -0.61 4.58 -1.00
C MET A 70 0.09 5.49 0.00
N MET A 71 0.77 6.54 -0.47
CA MET A 71 1.40 7.53 0.41
C MET A 71 0.37 8.30 1.25
N GLU A 72 -0.76 8.70 0.68
CA GLU A 72 -1.86 9.34 1.41
C GLU A 72 -2.50 8.41 2.46
N LEU A 73 -2.56 7.12 2.18
CA LEU A 73 -3.01 6.11 3.14
C LEU A 73 -2.02 5.87 4.28
N GLY A 74 -0.86 6.54 4.26
CA GLY A 74 0.12 6.53 5.35
C GLY A 74 1.20 5.45 5.19
N ALA A 75 1.42 4.95 3.98
CA ALA A 75 2.61 4.16 3.68
C ALA A 75 3.85 5.06 3.72
N ASP A 76 4.98 4.53 4.17
CA ASP A 76 6.27 5.24 4.18
C ASP A 76 6.98 5.14 2.82
N GLY A 77 6.46 4.32 1.92
CA GLY A 77 6.95 4.15 0.55
C GLY A 77 6.18 3.07 -0.20
N VAL A 78 6.55 2.86 -1.45
CA VAL A 78 5.94 1.86 -2.33
C VAL A 78 6.99 0.95 -2.96
N PHE A 79 6.66 -0.34 -3.10
CA PHE A 79 7.41 -1.28 -3.92
C PHE A 79 6.66 -1.52 -5.22
N VAL A 80 7.30 -1.24 -6.35
CA VAL A 80 6.70 -1.39 -7.67
C VAL A 80 7.57 -2.29 -8.53
N GLY A 81 7.01 -3.39 -9.00
CA GLY A 81 7.67 -4.35 -9.89
C GLY A 81 7.00 -4.37 -11.26
N SER A 82 6.12 -5.32 -11.46
CA SER A 82 5.44 -5.54 -12.75
C SER A 82 4.69 -4.31 -13.27
N GLY A 83 4.22 -3.43 -12.40
CA GLY A 83 3.59 -2.17 -12.78
C GLY A 83 4.51 -1.28 -13.63
N ILE A 84 5.81 -1.31 -13.37
CA ILE A 84 6.83 -0.62 -14.17
C ILE A 84 7.28 -1.53 -15.32
N PHE A 85 7.81 -2.71 -15.03
CA PHE A 85 8.51 -3.55 -16.03
C PHE A 85 7.61 -4.11 -17.13
N LYS A 86 6.30 -4.21 -16.90
CA LYS A 86 5.31 -4.65 -17.90
C LYS A 86 4.48 -3.47 -18.44
N SER A 87 4.89 -2.23 -18.20
CA SER A 87 4.28 -1.05 -18.81
C SER A 87 4.81 -0.85 -20.23
N GLU A 88 4.15 0.03 -20.98
CA GLU A 88 4.54 0.37 -22.34
C GLU A 88 5.91 1.07 -22.40
N ASP A 89 6.23 1.90 -21.41
CA ASP A 89 7.51 2.62 -21.26
C ASP A 89 7.98 2.54 -19.80
N PRO A 90 8.75 1.52 -19.42
CA PRO A 90 9.17 1.29 -18.04
C PRO A 90 9.96 2.46 -17.43
N GLU A 91 10.82 3.14 -18.21
CA GLU A 91 11.62 4.25 -17.71
C GLU A 91 10.74 5.45 -17.36
N LYS A 92 9.82 5.79 -18.24
CA LYS A 92 8.87 6.89 -18.05
C LYS A 92 7.94 6.63 -16.87
N PHE A 93 7.43 5.41 -16.76
CA PHE A 93 6.59 4.99 -15.62
C PHE A 93 7.36 5.03 -14.30
N ALA A 94 8.60 4.57 -14.27
CA ALA A 94 9.44 4.63 -13.07
C ALA A 94 9.64 6.07 -12.59
N LYS A 95 10.03 6.97 -13.50
CA LYS A 95 10.21 8.40 -13.18
C LYS A 95 8.93 9.04 -12.65
N ALA A 96 7.79 8.76 -13.29
CA ALA A 96 6.52 9.31 -12.88
C ALA A 96 6.05 8.78 -11.50
N ILE A 97 6.27 7.50 -11.21
CA ILE A 97 5.95 6.90 -9.91
C ILE A 97 6.85 7.49 -8.81
N VAL A 98 8.14 7.68 -9.06
CA VAL A 98 9.05 8.34 -8.09
C VAL A 98 8.58 9.76 -7.79
N GLN A 99 8.25 10.55 -8.80
CA GLN A 99 7.75 11.91 -8.61
C GLN A 99 6.43 11.92 -7.82
N ALA A 100 5.50 11.05 -8.17
CA ALA A 100 4.21 10.94 -7.48
C ALA A 100 4.37 10.48 -6.01
N THR A 101 5.32 9.60 -5.71
CA THR A 101 5.63 9.17 -4.35
C THR A 101 6.24 10.33 -3.54
N THR A 102 7.15 11.09 -4.15
CA THR A 102 7.81 12.22 -3.49
C THR A 102 6.87 13.40 -3.25
N HIS A 103 5.99 13.67 -4.21
CA HIS A 103 5.09 14.83 -4.21
C HIS A 103 3.61 14.38 -4.21
N TYR A 104 3.29 13.39 -3.40
CA TYR A 104 1.97 12.74 -3.40
C TYR A 104 0.79 13.67 -3.07
N GLN A 105 1.06 14.82 -2.45
CA GLN A 105 0.05 15.85 -2.15
C GLN A 105 -0.11 16.89 -3.27
N ASP A 106 0.73 16.85 -4.31
CA ASP A 106 0.60 17.71 -5.48
C ASP A 106 -0.28 17.02 -6.55
N TYR A 107 -1.60 17.16 -6.39
CA TYR A 107 -2.58 16.53 -7.28
C TYR A 107 -2.50 17.04 -8.72
N GLU A 108 -2.04 18.27 -8.92
CA GLU A 108 -1.86 18.85 -10.25
C GLU A 108 -0.69 18.17 -10.98
N LEU A 109 0.43 17.98 -10.29
CA LEU A 109 1.57 17.21 -10.81
C LEU A 109 1.15 15.78 -11.13
N ILE A 110 0.46 15.10 -10.21
CA ILE A 110 0.01 13.71 -10.40
C ILE A 110 -0.91 13.61 -11.63
N GLY A 111 -1.83 14.57 -11.80
CA GLY A 111 -2.70 14.64 -12.97
C GLY A 111 -1.94 14.84 -14.28
N ARG A 112 -0.88 15.65 -14.30
CA ARG A 112 0.02 15.83 -15.47
C ARG A 112 0.77 14.54 -15.78
N LEU A 113 1.42 13.94 -14.79
CA LEU A 113 2.17 12.69 -14.95
C LEU A 113 1.28 11.59 -15.54
N ALA A 114 0.03 11.50 -15.09
CA ALA A 114 -0.91 10.52 -15.60
C ALA A 114 -1.27 10.72 -17.07
N LYS A 115 -1.41 11.96 -17.50
CA LYS A 115 -1.72 12.29 -18.92
C LYS A 115 -0.57 12.01 -19.87
N GLU A 116 0.65 12.12 -19.41
CA GLU A 116 1.84 11.91 -20.19
C GLU A 116 2.23 10.43 -20.37
N LEU A 117 1.68 9.55 -19.53
CA LEU A 117 1.92 8.12 -19.59
C LEU A 117 1.01 7.45 -20.59
N GLY A 118 1.54 6.47 -21.31
CA GLY A 118 0.77 5.55 -22.14
C GLY A 118 -0.06 4.56 -21.31
N THR A 119 -0.35 3.42 -21.89
CA THR A 119 -1.18 2.39 -21.25
C THR A 119 -0.45 1.77 -20.05
N ALA A 120 -1.08 1.83 -18.88
CA ALA A 120 -0.60 1.12 -17.70
C ALA A 120 -0.73 -0.40 -17.89
N MET A 121 0.08 -1.16 -17.17
CA MET A 121 -0.04 -2.61 -17.11
C MET A 121 -1.47 -3.00 -16.72
N LYS A 122 -2.13 -3.85 -17.52
CA LYS A 122 -3.41 -4.48 -17.14
C LYS A 122 -3.20 -5.34 -15.90
N GLY A 123 -4.12 -5.25 -14.94
CA GLY A 123 -4.14 -6.16 -13.80
C GLY A 123 -4.25 -7.61 -14.30
N LEU A 124 -3.54 -8.53 -13.64
CA LEU A 124 -3.67 -9.95 -13.93
C LEU A 124 -4.95 -10.46 -13.25
N ASP A 125 -5.85 -11.04 -14.04
CA ASP A 125 -6.97 -11.81 -13.50
C ASP A 125 -6.43 -13.15 -12.97
N ILE A 126 -6.96 -13.60 -11.83
CA ILE A 126 -6.57 -14.89 -11.25
C ILE A 126 -6.91 -16.08 -12.18
N ASN A 127 -7.95 -15.91 -13.00
CA ASN A 127 -8.36 -16.92 -13.97
C ASN A 127 -7.41 -17.04 -15.18
N ASP A 128 -6.68 -15.97 -15.48
CA ASP A 128 -5.70 -15.92 -16.55
C ASP A 128 -4.33 -16.45 -16.12
N LEU A 129 -4.14 -16.72 -14.82
CA LEU A 129 -2.91 -17.28 -14.27
C LEU A 129 -2.93 -18.80 -14.34
N SER A 130 -1.83 -19.40 -14.83
CA SER A 130 -1.60 -20.83 -14.69
C SER A 130 -1.55 -21.25 -13.22
N LEU A 131 -1.79 -22.52 -12.93
CA LEU A 131 -1.74 -23.07 -11.57
C LEU A 131 -0.39 -22.80 -10.89
N GLU A 132 0.70 -22.85 -11.63
CA GLU A 132 2.07 -22.63 -11.16
C GLU A 132 2.34 -21.15 -10.76
N GLU A 133 1.60 -20.20 -11.34
CA GLU A 133 1.72 -18.78 -11.08
C GLU A 133 0.84 -18.32 -9.91
N ARG A 134 -0.11 -19.15 -9.47
CA ARG A 134 -0.99 -18.85 -8.33
C ARG A 134 -0.24 -19.09 -7.02
N MET A 135 0.00 -18.03 -6.26
CA MET A 135 0.76 -18.10 -5.00
C MET A 135 0.10 -18.99 -3.94
N GLN A 136 -1.22 -19.11 -3.97
CA GLN A 136 -1.99 -19.93 -3.02
C GLN A 136 -1.81 -21.44 -3.19
N GLU A 137 -1.28 -21.89 -4.33
CA GLU A 137 -1.01 -23.30 -4.60
C GLU A 137 0.48 -23.68 -4.46
N ARG A 138 1.33 -22.76 -4.10
CA ARG A 138 2.69 -23.05 -3.63
C ARG A 138 2.57 -23.63 -2.23
N GLY A 139 2.05 -24.86 -2.20
CA GLY A 139 1.78 -25.60 -0.99
C GLY A 139 3.01 -25.82 -0.13
N TRP A 140 2.73 -25.95 1.10
CA TRP A 140 3.57 -26.43 2.19
C TRP A 140 3.83 -27.93 2.03
#